data_8dfb8f827474e942e1dedf2562d01167
#
_entry.id   8dfb8f827474e942e1dedf2562d01167
#
_cell.length_a   1.000
_cell.length_b   1.000
_cell.length_c   1.000
_cell.angle_alpha   90.00
_cell.angle_beta   90.00
_cell.angle_gamma   90.00
#
_symmetry.space_group_name_H-M   'P 1'
#
loop_
_entity.id
_entity.type
_entity.pdbx_description
1 polymer ?
#
loop_
_entity_poly.entity_id
_entity_poly.type
_entity_poly.pdbx_seq_one_letter_code
_entity_poly.pdbx_strand_id
1 'polypeptide(L)'
;GLHPLQGIGLGSLSLMGGVGTSSAIAPTYEALGAENAVVLAVMCATFGMVFASLCGGPVARALIKRHNLHGEAPQAIEAEQETAVPLDNKKLLSSVCLIIVSAGLGSYIAILAGKVPYIEFPYFIGCMIGGVIVRNILDVVHVEVRTEELDAFGDICLEIFLGMTMMTIDVTKLADAFGPFVIIFAAQVIFTCLWAYFITFRTCGRNYDAAVIAAGHIGMGLGNGPNTMANEKAVMAEHGFSKVGWVVYPPFGLLVLDIFNPIFCSIIAEPLCSWFGLL
;
A
#
# COMPACT_ATOMS: atom_id res chain seq x y z
N GLY A 1 13.45 23.87 -2.65
CA GLY A 1 13.30 22.64 -1.89
C GLY A 1 11.98 21.97 -2.23
N LEU A 2 11.80 20.73 -1.84
CA LEU A 2 10.54 20.04 -2.03
C LEU A 2 9.46 20.61 -1.10
N HIS A 3 8.20 20.58 -1.55
CA HIS A 3 7.07 20.92 -0.71
C HIS A 3 6.92 19.88 0.42
N PRO A 4 6.54 20.25 1.67
CA PRO A 4 6.44 19.31 2.79
C PRO A 4 5.54 18.09 2.50
N LEU A 5 4.43 18.30 1.79
CA LEU A 5 3.53 17.22 1.38
C LEU A 5 4.16 16.24 0.38
N GLN A 6 5.11 16.70 -0.46
CA GLN A 6 5.89 15.78 -1.30
C GLN A 6 6.75 14.83 -0.45
N GLY A 7 7.21 15.27 0.73
CA GLY A 7 7.90 14.40 1.66
C GLY A 7 7.03 13.25 2.19
N ILE A 8 5.76 13.51 2.52
CA ILE A 8 4.80 12.46 2.88
C ILE A 8 4.45 11.61 1.66
N GLY A 9 4.25 12.27 0.51
CA GLY A 9 3.96 11.62 -0.76
C GLY A 9 5.04 10.62 -1.17
N LEU A 10 6.30 10.97 -1.00
CA LEU A 10 7.45 10.10 -1.25
C LEU A 10 7.73 9.08 -0.12
N GLY A 11 7.05 9.21 1.02
CA GLY A 11 7.23 8.35 2.20
C GLY A 11 6.11 7.36 2.39
N SER A 12 5.42 7.53 3.51
CA SER A 12 4.38 6.60 3.97
C SER A 12 3.25 6.40 2.95
N LEU A 13 2.84 7.47 2.26
CA LEU A 13 1.78 7.39 1.27
C LEU A 13 2.10 6.41 0.13
N SER A 14 3.31 6.49 -0.41
CA SER A 14 3.73 5.70 -1.58
C SER A 14 4.27 4.35 -1.19
N LEU A 15 5.22 4.33 -0.25
CA LEU A 15 5.98 3.11 0.07
C LEU A 15 5.17 2.08 0.86
N MET A 16 4.18 2.52 1.64
CA MET A 16 3.30 1.63 2.40
C MET A 16 1.91 1.50 1.76
N GLY A 17 1.42 2.56 1.10
CA GLY A 17 0.11 2.57 0.47
C GLY A 17 0.10 2.05 -0.98
N GLY A 18 1.28 1.98 -1.61
CA GLY A 18 1.42 1.55 -2.99
C GLY A 18 0.84 2.54 -4.00
N VAL A 19 0.72 2.10 -5.26
CA VAL A 19 0.26 2.94 -6.39
C VAL A 19 -1.18 3.40 -6.21
N GLY A 20 -2.07 2.52 -5.73
CA GLY A 20 -3.49 2.82 -5.55
C GLY A 20 -3.74 3.96 -4.56
N THR A 21 -3.17 3.86 -3.36
CA THR A 21 -3.31 4.88 -2.32
C THR A 21 -2.63 6.20 -2.73
N SER A 22 -1.46 6.11 -3.38
CA SER A 22 -0.77 7.26 -3.94
C SER A 22 -1.65 8.01 -4.94
N SER A 23 -2.26 7.28 -5.87
CA SER A 23 -3.14 7.85 -6.89
C SER A 23 -4.41 8.47 -6.31
N ALA A 24 -4.91 7.93 -5.19
CA ALA A 24 -6.13 8.43 -4.55
C ALA A 24 -5.91 9.71 -3.72
N ILE A 25 -4.77 9.82 -3.01
CA ILE A 25 -4.52 10.93 -2.06
C ILE A 25 -3.66 12.03 -2.66
N ALA A 26 -2.68 11.72 -3.49
CA ALA A 26 -1.75 12.72 -4.00
C ALA A 26 -2.41 13.88 -4.79
N PRO A 27 -3.56 13.71 -5.48
CA PRO A 27 -4.30 14.83 -6.05
C PRO A 27 -4.71 15.88 -5.01
N THR A 28 -5.04 15.47 -3.77
CA THR A 28 -5.32 16.40 -2.67
C THR A 28 -4.08 17.21 -2.30
N TYR A 29 -2.90 16.59 -2.34
CA TYR A 29 -1.65 17.29 -2.10
C TYR A 29 -1.32 18.32 -3.19
N GLU A 30 -1.65 18.01 -4.46
CA GLU A 30 -1.53 18.96 -5.56
C GLU A 30 -2.47 20.16 -5.39
N ALA A 31 -3.70 19.92 -4.94
CA ALA A 31 -4.65 20.99 -4.61
C ALA A 31 -4.16 21.90 -3.48
N LEU A 32 -3.33 21.38 -2.55
CA LEU A 32 -2.66 22.12 -1.48
C LEU A 32 -1.30 22.72 -1.90
N GLY A 33 -0.98 22.76 -3.21
CA GLY A 33 0.21 23.41 -3.76
C GLY A 33 1.46 22.52 -3.92
N ALA A 34 1.36 21.22 -3.66
CA ALA A 34 2.47 20.28 -3.89
C ALA A 34 2.52 19.84 -5.36
N GLU A 35 3.13 20.65 -6.23
CA GLU A 35 3.21 20.38 -7.69
C GLU A 35 3.80 19.00 -7.99
N ASN A 36 3.22 18.26 -8.95
CA ASN A 36 3.62 16.92 -9.39
C ASN A 36 3.58 15.84 -8.27
N ALA A 37 2.81 16.04 -7.19
CA ALA A 37 2.75 15.09 -6.09
C ALA A 37 2.26 13.71 -6.54
N VAL A 38 1.30 13.64 -7.45
CA VAL A 38 0.77 12.37 -8.00
C VAL A 38 1.86 11.59 -8.70
N VAL A 39 2.60 12.24 -9.58
CA VAL A 39 3.66 11.60 -10.36
C VAL A 39 4.79 11.09 -9.47
N LEU A 40 5.26 11.95 -8.58
CA LEU A 40 6.34 11.60 -7.64
C LEU A 40 5.92 10.45 -6.71
N ALA A 41 4.69 10.48 -6.21
CA ALA A 41 4.17 9.43 -5.34
C ALA A 41 4.02 8.09 -6.07
N VAL A 42 3.47 8.09 -7.29
CA VAL A 42 3.34 6.88 -8.11
C VAL A 42 4.69 6.31 -8.50
N MET A 43 5.64 7.16 -8.91
CA MET A 43 7.01 6.73 -9.20
C MET A 43 7.66 6.10 -7.95
N CYS A 44 7.52 6.74 -6.80
CA CYS A 44 8.06 6.23 -5.54
C CYS A 44 7.46 4.88 -5.17
N ALA A 45 6.15 4.71 -5.31
CA ALA A 45 5.46 3.44 -5.06
C ALA A 45 5.97 2.33 -6.02
N THR A 46 6.11 2.64 -7.30
CA THR A 46 6.57 1.68 -8.31
C THR A 46 8.01 1.22 -8.06
N PHE A 47 8.92 2.17 -7.84
CA PHE A 47 10.30 1.83 -7.47
C PHE A 47 10.37 1.12 -6.12
N GLY A 48 9.53 1.55 -5.17
CA GLY A 48 9.42 0.91 -3.86
C GLY A 48 9.11 -0.57 -3.95
N MET A 49 8.13 -0.97 -4.75
CA MET A 49 7.77 -2.38 -4.96
C MET A 49 8.92 -3.21 -5.52
N VAL A 50 9.70 -2.66 -6.46
CA VAL A 50 10.88 -3.32 -7.01
C VAL A 50 11.95 -3.53 -5.93
N PHE A 51 12.26 -2.47 -5.18
CA PHE A 51 13.27 -2.55 -4.11
C PHE A 51 12.81 -3.39 -2.92
N ALA A 52 11.50 -3.40 -2.62
CA ALA A 52 10.91 -4.29 -1.62
C ALA A 52 11.24 -5.77 -1.91
N SER A 53 11.03 -6.18 -3.15
CA SER A 53 11.33 -7.56 -3.59
C SER A 53 12.83 -7.86 -3.63
N LEU A 54 13.66 -6.87 -3.99
CA LEU A 54 15.10 -7.05 -4.04
C LEU A 54 15.76 -7.12 -2.66
N CYS A 55 15.25 -6.39 -1.67
CA CYS A 55 15.88 -6.24 -0.35
C CYS A 55 15.38 -7.26 0.69
N GLY A 56 14.13 -7.68 0.62
CA GLY A 56 13.50 -8.52 1.66
C GLY A 56 14.21 -9.85 1.86
N GLY A 57 14.41 -10.61 0.79
CA GLY A 57 15.10 -11.91 0.82
C GLY A 57 16.53 -11.82 1.35
N PRO A 58 17.39 -10.96 0.80
CA PRO A 58 18.78 -10.80 1.29
C PRO A 58 18.89 -10.43 2.76
N VAL A 59 18.05 -9.54 3.26
CA VAL A 59 18.06 -9.13 4.69
C VAL A 59 17.68 -10.30 5.60
N ALA A 60 16.62 -11.05 5.26
CA ALA A 60 16.23 -12.22 6.03
C ALA A 60 17.29 -13.31 6.01
N ARG A 61 17.88 -13.62 4.84
CA ARG A 61 18.98 -14.59 4.72
C ARG A 61 20.20 -14.20 5.55
N ALA A 62 20.54 -12.91 5.59
CA ALA A 62 21.62 -12.42 6.43
C ALA A 62 21.33 -12.65 7.94
N LEU A 63 20.10 -12.44 8.38
CA LEU A 63 19.66 -12.70 9.75
C LEU A 63 19.71 -14.20 10.08
N ILE A 64 19.14 -15.03 9.20
CA ILE A 64 19.09 -16.48 9.36
C ILE A 64 20.50 -17.06 9.46
N LYS A 65 21.39 -16.68 8.54
CA LYS A 65 22.79 -17.13 8.53
C LYS A 65 23.56 -16.65 9.76
N ARG A 66 23.38 -15.39 10.17
CA ARG A 66 24.12 -14.81 11.30
C ARG A 66 23.73 -15.43 12.63
N HIS A 67 22.46 -15.81 12.80
CA HIS A 67 21.93 -16.33 14.05
C HIS A 67 21.71 -17.85 14.00
N ASN A 68 22.09 -18.51 12.89
CA ASN A 68 21.92 -19.96 12.68
C ASN A 68 20.49 -20.44 12.94
N LEU A 69 19.51 -19.75 12.34
CA LEU A 69 18.10 -19.99 12.56
C LEU A 69 17.59 -21.08 11.60
N HIS A 70 16.62 -21.85 12.05
CA HIS A 70 15.97 -22.89 11.25
C HIS A 70 14.47 -22.80 11.41
N GLY A 71 13.74 -22.94 10.30
CA GLY A 71 12.30 -23.02 10.28
C GLY A 71 11.80 -24.43 10.60
N GLU A 72 10.49 -24.58 10.75
CA GLU A 72 9.86 -25.88 10.80
C GLU A 72 10.03 -26.62 9.46
N ALA A 73 9.89 -27.96 9.49
CA ALA A 73 9.97 -28.76 8.28
C ALA A 73 9.07 -28.18 7.18
N PRO A 74 9.52 -28.14 5.90
CA PRO A 74 8.76 -27.52 4.83
C PRO A 74 7.35 -28.12 4.77
N GLN A 75 6.37 -27.39 5.27
CA GLN A 75 4.97 -27.66 4.91
C GLN A 75 4.83 -27.17 3.48
N ALA A 76 4.22 -27.99 2.61
CA ALA A 76 3.84 -27.51 1.32
C ALA A 76 2.95 -26.29 1.56
N ILE A 77 3.52 -25.10 1.32
CA ILE A 77 2.72 -23.89 1.21
C ILE A 77 1.88 -24.21 -0.03
N GLU A 78 0.63 -24.63 0.19
CA GLU A 78 -0.33 -24.64 -0.90
C GLU A 78 -0.29 -23.22 -1.43
N ALA A 79 0.47 -23.04 -2.51
CA ALA A 79 0.20 -21.91 -3.35
C ALA A 79 -1.29 -22.04 -3.64
N GLU A 80 -2.10 -21.10 -3.14
CA GLU A 80 -3.29 -20.77 -3.87
C GLU A 80 -2.78 -20.52 -5.28
N GLN A 81 -2.82 -21.58 -6.09
CA GLN A 81 -2.76 -21.40 -7.51
C GLN A 81 -3.96 -20.51 -7.74
N GLU A 82 -3.70 -19.25 -8.07
CA GLU A 82 -4.68 -18.45 -8.76
C GLU A 82 -5.06 -19.28 -9.99
N THR A 83 -5.98 -20.21 -9.78
CA THR A 83 -6.68 -20.84 -10.88
C THR A 83 -7.35 -19.67 -11.56
N ALA A 84 -6.85 -19.32 -12.74
CA ALA A 84 -7.41 -18.26 -13.54
C ALA A 84 -8.91 -18.59 -13.74
N VAL A 85 -9.72 -18.02 -12.87
CA VAL A 85 -11.17 -18.20 -12.92
C VAL A 85 -11.65 -17.39 -14.11
N PRO A 86 -12.30 -18.01 -15.11
CA PRO A 86 -12.77 -17.26 -16.26
C PRO A 86 -13.75 -16.19 -15.81
N LEU A 87 -13.51 -14.95 -16.21
CA LEU A 87 -14.37 -13.80 -15.93
C LEU A 87 -15.75 -14.02 -16.59
N ASP A 88 -16.79 -13.86 -15.81
CA ASP A 88 -18.17 -13.89 -16.31
C ASP A 88 -18.67 -12.46 -16.57
N ASN A 89 -19.05 -12.17 -17.82
CA ASN A 89 -19.52 -10.83 -18.22
C ASN A 89 -20.72 -10.33 -17.40
N LYS A 90 -21.62 -11.21 -16.96
CA LYS A 90 -22.76 -10.82 -16.12
C LYS A 90 -22.31 -10.46 -14.70
N LYS A 91 -21.35 -11.20 -14.18
CA LYS A 91 -20.78 -10.95 -12.85
C LYS A 91 -19.92 -9.70 -12.86
N LEU A 92 -19.15 -9.47 -13.93
CA LEU A 92 -18.39 -8.23 -14.11
C LEU A 92 -19.34 -7.01 -14.12
N LEU A 93 -20.45 -7.05 -14.85
CA LEU A 93 -21.43 -5.96 -14.84
C LEU A 93 -22.03 -5.75 -13.45
N SER A 94 -22.33 -6.82 -12.72
CA SER A 94 -22.78 -6.74 -11.33
C SER A 94 -21.76 -6.09 -10.43
N SER A 95 -20.48 -6.42 -10.58
CA SER A 95 -19.36 -5.83 -9.82
C SER A 95 -19.20 -4.34 -10.12
N VAL A 96 -19.31 -3.94 -11.39
CA VAL A 96 -19.30 -2.52 -11.78
C VAL A 96 -20.47 -1.76 -11.14
N CYS A 97 -21.68 -2.31 -11.19
CA CYS A 97 -22.85 -1.70 -10.53
C CYS A 97 -22.62 -1.58 -9.02
N LEU A 98 -22.04 -2.59 -8.40
CA LEU A 98 -21.74 -2.58 -6.97
C LEU A 98 -20.74 -1.48 -6.59
N ILE A 99 -19.68 -1.30 -7.40
CA ILE A 99 -18.71 -0.22 -7.23
C ILE A 99 -19.40 1.15 -7.34
N ILE A 100 -20.26 1.34 -8.33
CA ILE A 100 -20.99 2.60 -8.54
C ILE A 100 -21.90 2.89 -7.34
N VAL A 101 -22.64 1.89 -6.84
CA VAL A 101 -23.50 2.03 -5.65
C VAL A 101 -22.65 2.36 -4.42
N SER A 102 -21.53 1.68 -4.22
CA SER A 102 -20.61 1.91 -3.11
C SER A 102 -20.01 3.31 -3.17
N ALA A 103 -19.59 3.77 -4.34
CA ALA A 103 -19.08 5.11 -4.56
C ALA A 103 -20.15 6.18 -4.34
N GLY A 104 -21.38 5.94 -4.82
CA GLY A 104 -22.53 6.81 -4.56
C GLY A 104 -22.84 6.97 -3.08
N LEU A 105 -22.92 5.86 -2.35
CA LEU A 105 -23.08 5.88 -0.89
C LEU A 105 -21.93 6.60 -0.20
N GLY A 106 -20.73 6.29 -0.61
CA GLY A 106 -19.50 6.88 -0.07
C GLY A 106 -19.41 8.39 -0.30
N SER A 107 -19.91 8.89 -1.43
CA SER A 107 -19.95 10.32 -1.70
C SER A 107 -20.84 11.09 -0.70
N TYR A 108 -21.97 10.52 -0.33
CA TYR A 108 -22.82 11.09 0.73
C TYR A 108 -22.12 11.09 2.09
N ILE A 109 -21.37 10.02 2.40
CA ILE A 109 -20.60 9.93 3.65
C ILE A 109 -19.51 11.01 3.67
N ALA A 110 -18.78 11.19 2.57
CA ALA A 110 -17.74 12.23 2.44
C ALA A 110 -18.33 13.65 2.60
N ILE A 111 -19.47 13.94 1.97
CA ILE A 111 -20.16 15.24 2.09
C ILE A 111 -20.65 15.48 3.53
N LEU A 112 -21.16 14.46 4.20
CA LEU A 112 -21.60 14.58 5.60
C LEU A 112 -20.42 14.77 6.55
N ALA A 113 -19.34 14.01 6.35
CA ALA A 113 -18.13 14.12 7.15
C ALA A 113 -17.43 15.47 6.94
N GLY A 114 -17.41 16.00 5.73
CA GLY A 114 -16.85 17.32 5.41
C GLY A 114 -17.61 18.51 6.04
N LYS A 115 -18.76 18.29 6.63
CA LYS A 115 -19.45 19.32 7.46
C LYS A 115 -18.88 19.44 8.88
N VAL A 116 -18.03 18.51 9.29
CA VAL A 116 -17.37 18.57 10.61
C VAL A 116 -16.22 19.58 10.52
N PRO A 117 -16.24 20.68 11.30
CA PRO A 117 -15.18 21.67 11.28
C PRO A 117 -13.85 21.02 11.68
N TYR A 118 -12.77 21.42 11.03
CA TYR A 118 -11.37 20.96 11.25
C TYR A 118 -11.02 19.56 10.71
N ILE A 119 -11.89 18.90 9.95
CA ILE A 119 -11.56 17.62 9.31
C ILE A 119 -11.86 17.75 7.82
N GLU A 120 -10.82 17.86 6.99
CA GLU A 120 -10.96 17.58 5.56
C GLU A 120 -11.05 16.06 5.37
N PHE A 121 -12.22 15.61 4.95
CA PHE A 121 -12.48 14.21 4.71
C PHE A 121 -12.33 13.91 3.21
N PRO A 122 -11.22 13.28 2.79
CA PRO A 122 -11.00 13.00 1.38
C PRO A 122 -12.13 12.14 0.81
N TYR A 123 -12.55 12.48 -0.39
CA TYR A 123 -13.67 11.83 -1.06
C TYR A 123 -13.51 10.31 -1.17
N PHE A 124 -12.28 9.83 -1.47
CA PHE A 124 -12.02 8.40 -1.61
C PHE A 124 -12.20 7.62 -0.29
N ILE A 125 -11.92 8.21 0.88
CA ILE A 125 -12.17 7.55 2.18
C ILE A 125 -13.67 7.32 2.38
N GLY A 126 -14.49 8.29 1.99
CA GLY A 126 -15.94 8.12 1.99
C GLY A 126 -16.35 6.93 1.11
N CYS A 127 -15.81 6.84 -0.09
CA CYS A 127 -16.08 5.73 -1.01
C CYS A 127 -15.62 4.38 -0.44
N MET A 128 -14.46 4.34 0.21
CA MET A 128 -13.95 3.15 0.88
C MET A 128 -14.88 2.69 2.01
N ILE A 129 -15.33 3.61 2.86
CA ILE A 129 -16.31 3.31 3.92
C ILE A 129 -17.63 2.83 3.31
N GLY A 130 -18.09 3.48 2.23
CA GLY A 130 -19.28 3.05 1.47
C GLY A 130 -19.16 1.62 0.97
N GLY A 131 -18.00 1.24 0.43
CA GLY A 131 -17.69 -0.13 0.01
C GLY A 131 -17.75 -1.13 1.17
N VAL A 132 -17.14 -0.78 2.31
CA VAL A 132 -17.20 -1.63 3.53
C VAL A 132 -18.63 -1.84 3.99
N ILE A 133 -19.46 -0.79 4.03
CA ILE A 133 -20.86 -0.90 4.42
C ILE A 133 -21.63 -1.80 3.46
N VAL A 134 -21.50 -1.57 2.15
CA VAL A 134 -22.18 -2.37 1.13
C VAL A 134 -21.74 -3.83 1.23
N ARG A 135 -20.43 -4.11 1.40
CA ARG A 135 -19.90 -5.46 1.56
C ARG A 135 -20.52 -6.16 2.77
N ASN A 136 -20.54 -5.50 3.93
CA ASN A 136 -21.15 -6.08 5.14
C ASN A 136 -22.65 -6.34 4.99
N ILE A 137 -23.38 -5.46 4.30
CA ILE A 137 -24.81 -5.68 4.02
C ILE A 137 -25.00 -6.92 3.14
N LEU A 138 -24.19 -7.09 2.09
CA LEU A 138 -24.27 -8.23 1.20
C LEU A 138 -23.92 -9.54 1.89
N ASP A 139 -22.97 -9.53 2.81
CA ASP A 139 -22.62 -10.70 3.62
C ASP A 139 -23.79 -11.11 4.55
N VAL A 140 -24.49 -10.13 5.16
CA VAL A 140 -25.70 -10.41 5.98
C VAL A 140 -26.85 -10.97 5.14
N VAL A 141 -27.00 -10.51 3.90
CA VAL A 141 -28.05 -10.99 2.97
C VAL A 141 -27.62 -12.28 2.26
N HIS A 142 -26.42 -12.80 2.52
CA HIS A 142 -25.83 -13.99 1.90
C HIS A 142 -25.72 -13.89 0.36
N VAL A 143 -25.42 -12.71 -0.15
CA VAL A 143 -25.12 -12.52 -1.58
C VAL A 143 -23.62 -12.71 -1.79
N GLU A 144 -23.26 -13.72 -2.59
CA GLU A 144 -21.87 -13.95 -2.97
C GLU A 144 -21.36 -12.84 -3.88
N VAL A 145 -20.33 -12.14 -3.42
CA VAL A 145 -19.58 -11.16 -4.21
C VAL A 145 -18.27 -11.81 -4.62
N ARG A 146 -18.03 -11.89 -5.90
CA ARG A 146 -16.75 -12.39 -6.42
C ARG A 146 -15.73 -11.26 -6.47
N THR A 147 -14.60 -11.49 -5.84
CA THR A 147 -13.51 -10.52 -5.76
C THR A 147 -12.74 -10.43 -7.07
N GLU A 148 -12.69 -11.51 -7.85
CA GLU A 148 -11.93 -11.59 -9.10
C GLU A 148 -12.41 -10.57 -10.15
N GLU A 149 -13.72 -10.41 -10.31
CA GLU A 149 -14.28 -9.41 -11.22
C GLU A 149 -14.14 -7.99 -10.69
N LEU A 150 -14.17 -7.79 -9.36
CA LEU A 150 -13.92 -6.49 -8.73
C LEU A 150 -12.48 -6.05 -8.93
N ASP A 151 -11.54 -6.96 -8.70
CA ASP A 151 -10.10 -6.72 -8.85
C ASP A 151 -9.76 -6.41 -10.31
N ALA A 152 -10.26 -7.23 -11.26
CA ALA A 152 -10.04 -7.00 -12.69
C ALA A 152 -10.55 -5.63 -13.16
N PHE A 153 -11.72 -5.20 -12.68
CA PHE A 153 -12.24 -3.87 -13.02
C PHE A 153 -11.47 -2.75 -12.33
N GLY A 154 -11.05 -2.96 -11.08
CA GLY A 154 -10.20 -2.04 -10.32
C GLY A 154 -8.87 -1.81 -11.01
N ASP A 155 -8.21 -2.86 -11.47
CA ASP A 155 -6.95 -2.80 -12.21
C ASP A 155 -7.09 -2.01 -13.52
N ILE A 156 -8.14 -2.25 -14.30
CA ILE A 156 -8.44 -1.49 -15.51
C ILE A 156 -8.61 0.00 -15.20
N CYS A 157 -9.38 0.34 -14.17
CA CYS A 157 -9.57 1.73 -13.77
C CYS A 157 -8.26 2.38 -13.33
N LEU A 158 -7.42 1.65 -12.59
CA LEU A 158 -6.11 2.12 -12.14
C LEU A 158 -5.18 2.36 -13.33
N GLU A 159 -5.09 1.45 -14.29
CA GLU A 159 -4.26 1.60 -15.48
C GLU A 159 -4.69 2.79 -16.34
N ILE A 160 -6.01 3.00 -16.54
CA ILE A 160 -6.53 4.17 -17.25
C ILE A 160 -6.17 5.46 -16.51
N PHE A 161 -6.36 5.48 -15.18
CA PHE A 161 -6.00 6.64 -14.37
C PHE A 161 -4.51 6.96 -14.46
N LEU A 162 -3.64 5.96 -14.37
CA LEU A 162 -2.19 6.13 -14.51
C LEU A 162 -1.82 6.64 -15.90
N GLY A 163 -2.43 6.09 -16.95
CA GLY A 163 -2.22 6.56 -18.32
C GLY A 163 -2.60 8.04 -18.48
N MET A 164 -3.75 8.44 -17.97
CA MET A 164 -4.17 9.86 -18.00
C MET A 164 -3.22 10.76 -17.20
N THR A 165 -2.81 10.32 -16.01
CA THR A 165 -1.86 11.06 -15.17
C THR A 165 -0.52 11.24 -15.89
N MET A 166 0.00 10.18 -16.52
CA MET A 166 1.27 10.24 -17.25
C MET A 166 1.21 11.21 -18.44
N MET A 167 0.06 11.38 -19.08
CA MET A 167 -0.12 12.35 -20.18
C MET A 167 -0.10 13.81 -19.72
N THR A 168 -0.37 14.09 -18.45
CA THR A 168 -0.42 15.46 -17.91
C THR A 168 0.90 15.90 -17.28
N ILE A 169 1.93 15.05 -17.27
CA ILE A 169 3.22 15.35 -16.65
C ILE A 169 3.96 16.47 -17.36
N ASP A 170 4.38 17.48 -16.60
CA ASP A 170 5.40 18.43 -17.02
C ASP A 170 6.80 17.84 -16.75
N VAL A 171 7.42 17.31 -17.81
CA VAL A 171 8.73 16.63 -17.75
C VAL A 171 9.83 17.56 -17.24
N THR A 172 9.73 18.86 -17.46
CA THR A 172 10.76 19.82 -17.03
C THR A 172 10.74 19.99 -15.52
N LYS A 173 9.56 20.15 -14.94
CA LYS A 173 9.40 20.24 -13.47
C LYS A 173 9.74 18.92 -12.76
N LEU A 174 9.48 17.79 -13.43
CA LEU A 174 9.87 16.48 -12.91
C LEU A 174 11.39 16.30 -12.86
N ALA A 175 12.11 16.80 -13.88
CA ALA A 175 13.57 16.74 -13.91
C ALA A 175 14.21 17.47 -12.71
N ASP A 176 13.65 18.62 -12.33
CA ASP A 176 14.12 19.40 -11.17
C ASP A 176 13.87 18.67 -9.83
N ALA A 177 12.78 17.93 -9.74
CA ALA A 177 12.45 17.15 -8.54
C ALA A 177 13.18 15.81 -8.46
N PHE A 178 13.77 15.32 -9.55
CA PHE A 178 14.35 13.97 -9.62
C PHE A 178 15.56 13.79 -8.71
N GLY A 179 16.42 14.79 -8.59
CA GLY A 179 17.58 14.72 -7.69
C GLY A 179 17.20 14.53 -6.22
N PRO A 180 16.38 15.42 -5.64
CA PRO A 180 15.84 15.24 -4.29
C PRO A 180 15.06 13.92 -4.12
N PHE A 181 14.29 13.51 -5.12
CA PHE A 181 13.56 12.23 -5.13
C PHE A 181 14.49 11.05 -4.89
N VAL A 182 15.55 10.92 -5.67
CA VAL A 182 16.50 9.79 -5.57
C VAL A 182 17.15 9.74 -4.19
N ILE A 183 17.54 10.89 -3.63
CA ILE A 183 18.17 10.95 -2.30
C ILE A 183 17.19 10.49 -1.21
N ILE A 184 15.96 11.01 -1.22
CA ILE A 184 14.93 10.65 -0.24
C ILE A 184 14.58 9.16 -0.37
N PHE A 185 14.36 8.69 -1.58
CA PHE A 185 14.02 7.29 -1.84
C PHE A 185 15.14 6.34 -1.37
N ALA A 186 16.39 6.62 -1.72
CA ALA A 186 17.52 5.81 -1.28
C ALA A 186 17.66 5.80 0.25
N ALA A 187 17.50 6.95 0.89
CA ALA A 187 17.53 7.06 2.36
C ALA A 187 16.43 6.21 3.01
N GLN A 188 15.21 6.20 2.45
CA GLN A 188 14.10 5.42 2.98
C GLN A 188 14.31 3.91 2.78
N VAL A 189 14.81 3.47 1.62
CA VAL A 189 15.16 2.07 1.39
C VAL A 189 16.19 1.58 2.40
N ILE A 190 17.27 2.34 2.57
CA ILE A 190 18.32 2.02 3.56
C ILE A 190 17.74 2.00 4.98
N PHE A 191 16.95 3.01 5.34
CA PHE A 191 16.34 3.09 6.66
C PHE A 191 15.42 1.90 6.94
N THR A 192 14.55 1.52 6.01
CA THR A 192 13.62 0.39 6.16
C THR A 192 14.39 -0.93 6.30
N CYS A 193 15.44 -1.15 5.51
CA CYS A 193 16.29 -2.34 5.64
C CYS A 193 17.00 -2.40 7.01
N LEU A 194 17.55 -1.28 7.47
CA LEU A 194 18.20 -1.21 8.77
C LEU A 194 17.19 -1.39 9.91
N TRP A 195 16.02 -0.78 9.79
CA TRP A 195 14.95 -0.94 10.77
C TRP A 195 14.49 -2.39 10.87
N ALA A 196 14.24 -3.04 9.75
CA ALA A 196 13.86 -4.46 9.70
C ALA A 196 14.95 -5.34 10.34
N TYR A 197 16.21 -5.08 10.02
CA TYR A 197 17.35 -5.86 10.52
C TYR A 197 17.59 -5.68 12.01
N PHE A 198 17.58 -4.44 12.52
CA PHE A 198 17.97 -4.14 13.91
C PHE A 198 16.79 -4.06 14.87
N ILE A 199 15.65 -3.54 14.43
CA ILE A 199 14.50 -3.29 15.31
C ILE A 199 13.47 -4.40 15.15
N THR A 200 12.90 -4.60 13.96
CA THR A 200 11.84 -5.61 13.76
C THR A 200 12.30 -7.00 14.20
N PHE A 201 13.47 -7.42 13.76
CA PHE A 201 14.02 -8.72 14.17
C PHE A 201 14.17 -8.86 15.68
N ARG A 202 14.59 -7.79 16.39
CA ARG A 202 14.75 -7.84 17.85
C ARG A 202 13.43 -7.81 18.61
N THR A 203 12.48 -7.03 18.15
CA THR A 203 11.16 -6.87 18.79
C THR A 203 10.28 -8.08 18.57
N CYS A 204 10.41 -8.77 17.44
CA CYS A 204 9.64 -9.97 17.11
C CYS A 204 10.25 -11.29 17.67
N GLY A 205 11.25 -11.22 18.54
CA GLY A 205 11.69 -12.40 19.32
C GLY A 205 13.02 -13.03 18.91
N ARG A 206 13.73 -12.48 17.91
CA ARG A 206 15.06 -12.95 17.44
C ARG A 206 15.13 -14.42 17.04
N ASN A 207 14.02 -14.97 16.62
CA ASN A 207 13.88 -16.35 16.15
C ASN A 207 13.71 -16.40 14.62
N TYR A 208 13.44 -17.57 14.10
CA TYR A 208 13.21 -17.75 12.67
C TYR A 208 11.98 -16.97 12.18
N ASP A 209 10.87 -16.99 12.94
CA ASP A 209 9.67 -16.22 12.63
C ASP A 209 9.98 -14.73 12.50
N ALA A 210 10.81 -14.18 13.41
CA ALA A 210 11.24 -12.79 13.35
C ALA A 210 12.06 -12.47 12.09
N ALA A 211 12.83 -13.41 11.56
CA ALA A 211 13.55 -13.22 10.32
C ALA A 211 12.62 -13.22 9.09
N VAL A 212 11.60 -14.08 9.09
CA VAL A 212 10.54 -14.08 8.05
C VAL A 212 9.74 -12.79 8.11
N ILE A 213 9.29 -12.37 9.31
CA ILE A 213 8.60 -11.10 9.52
C ILE A 213 9.45 -9.90 9.09
N ALA A 214 10.78 -9.94 9.27
CA ALA A 214 11.66 -8.87 8.79
C ALA A 214 11.66 -8.77 7.26
N ALA A 215 11.59 -9.89 6.53
CA ALA A 215 11.41 -9.88 5.07
C ALA A 215 10.04 -9.33 4.68
N GLY A 216 8.98 -9.75 5.38
CA GLY A 216 7.63 -9.22 5.19
C GLY A 216 7.55 -7.73 5.48
N HIS A 217 8.20 -7.25 6.55
CA HIS A 217 8.26 -5.83 6.90
C HIS A 217 8.89 -4.97 5.79
N ILE A 218 9.96 -5.44 5.15
CA ILE A 218 10.54 -4.75 3.99
C ILE A 218 9.56 -4.75 2.82
N GLY A 219 8.88 -5.87 2.57
CA GLY A 219 7.83 -5.98 1.56
C GLY A 219 6.71 -4.97 1.75
N MET A 220 6.25 -4.83 3.00
CA MET A 220 5.17 -3.93 3.39
C MET A 220 5.61 -2.46 3.48
N GLY A 221 6.82 -2.21 3.98
CA GLY A 221 7.32 -0.86 4.20
C GLY A 221 7.87 -0.15 2.96
N LEU A 222 8.19 -0.90 1.91
CA LEU A 222 8.65 -0.36 0.61
C LEU A 222 7.72 -0.70 -0.55
N GLY A 223 6.72 -1.56 -0.33
CA GLY A 223 5.88 -2.06 -1.41
C GLY A 223 4.40 -2.12 -1.01
N ASN A 224 3.89 -3.33 -0.90
CA ASN A 224 2.49 -3.58 -0.57
C ASN A 224 2.30 -5.00 -0.01
N GLY A 225 1.05 -5.39 0.22
CA GLY A 225 0.71 -6.73 0.72
C GLY A 225 1.23 -7.89 -0.12
N PRO A 226 1.02 -7.92 -1.44
CA PRO A 226 1.60 -8.91 -2.32
C PRO A 226 3.12 -9.03 -2.21
N ASN A 227 3.85 -7.91 -2.10
CA ASN A 227 5.30 -7.93 -1.89
C ASN A 227 5.71 -8.53 -0.54
N THR A 228 4.91 -8.27 0.51
CA THR A 228 5.08 -8.89 1.83
C THR A 228 5.03 -10.40 1.73
N MET A 229 3.94 -10.91 1.17
CA MET A 229 3.72 -12.35 1.01
C MET A 229 4.77 -13.00 0.10
N ALA A 230 5.15 -12.33 -1.00
CA ALA A 230 6.17 -12.82 -1.91
C ALA A 230 7.54 -12.95 -1.22
N ASN A 231 7.95 -11.96 -0.42
CA ASN A 231 9.21 -12.00 0.33
C ASN A 231 9.21 -13.11 1.38
N GLU A 232 8.15 -13.23 2.16
CA GLU A 232 8.01 -14.28 3.16
C GLU A 232 8.03 -15.67 2.53
N LYS A 233 7.25 -15.87 1.46
CA LYS A 233 7.19 -17.12 0.71
C LYS A 233 8.56 -17.51 0.16
N ALA A 234 9.31 -16.56 -0.40
CA ALA A 234 10.66 -16.80 -0.93
C ALA A 234 11.63 -17.26 0.17
N VAL A 235 11.56 -16.66 1.37
CA VAL A 235 12.39 -17.05 2.51
C VAL A 235 11.99 -18.42 3.05
N MET A 236 10.69 -18.67 3.18
CA MET A 236 10.16 -19.94 3.69
C MET A 236 10.40 -21.11 2.74
N ALA A 237 10.38 -20.88 1.44
CA ALA A 237 10.70 -21.92 0.44
C ALA A 237 12.14 -22.44 0.56
N GLU A 238 13.07 -21.59 1.02
CA GLU A 238 14.49 -21.93 1.14
C GLU A 238 14.86 -22.46 2.55
N HIS A 239 14.20 -22.00 3.60
CA HIS A 239 14.66 -22.19 4.98
C HIS A 239 13.64 -22.86 5.92
N GLY A 240 12.45 -23.21 5.42
CA GLY A 240 11.38 -23.87 6.18
C GLY A 240 10.20 -22.93 6.51
N PHE A 241 9.12 -23.50 6.98
CA PHE A 241 7.86 -22.79 7.21
C PHE A 241 7.87 -21.97 8.51
N SER A 242 7.24 -20.79 8.48
CA SER A 242 6.94 -19.95 9.64
C SER A 242 5.44 -19.68 9.70
N LYS A 243 4.77 -20.28 10.67
CA LYS A 243 3.33 -20.09 10.87
C LYS A 243 2.98 -18.66 11.24
N VAL A 244 3.78 -18.04 12.09
CA VAL A 244 3.55 -16.65 12.54
C VAL A 244 3.78 -15.67 11.41
N GLY A 245 4.87 -15.81 10.65
CA GLY A 245 5.15 -14.99 9.48
C GLY A 245 4.04 -15.06 8.44
N TRP A 246 3.59 -16.26 8.12
CA TRP A 246 2.63 -16.46 7.04
C TRP A 246 1.18 -16.19 7.40
N VAL A 247 0.72 -16.63 8.57
CA VAL A 247 -0.71 -16.59 8.92
C VAL A 247 -1.08 -15.33 9.69
N VAL A 248 -0.16 -14.79 10.49
CA VAL A 248 -0.48 -13.69 11.42
C VAL A 248 -0.02 -12.34 10.87
N TYR A 249 1.21 -12.26 10.39
CA TYR A 249 1.80 -10.97 10.06
C TYR A 249 1.16 -10.28 8.83
N PRO A 250 1.00 -10.93 7.65
CA PRO A 250 0.45 -10.24 6.49
C PRO A 250 -0.98 -9.75 6.70
N PRO A 251 -1.95 -10.56 7.18
CA PRO A 251 -3.32 -10.09 7.38
C PRO A 251 -3.42 -8.95 8.39
N PHE A 252 -2.68 -9.05 9.50
CA PHE A 252 -2.69 -8.00 10.53
C PHE A 252 -2.04 -6.72 10.02
N GLY A 253 -0.89 -6.83 9.35
CA GLY A 253 -0.17 -5.70 8.79
C GLY A 253 -0.98 -4.97 7.72
N LEU A 254 -1.61 -5.71 6.80
CA LEU A 254 -2.48 -5.15 5.77
C LEU A 254 -3.67 -4.41 6.39
N LEU A 255 -4.39 -5.03 7.32
CA LEU A 255 -5.53 -4.41 7.97
C LEU A 255 -5.15 -3.06 8.62
N VAL A 256 -4.04 -3.03 9.34
CA VAL A 256 -3.58 -1.81 10.02
C VAL A 256 -3.13 -0.75 9.01
N LEU A 257 -2.32 -1.13 8.02
CA LEU A 257 -1.76 -0.17 7.06
C LEU A 257 -2.82 0.36 6.10
N ASP A 258 -3.68 -0.49 5.57
CA ASP A 258 -4.67 -0.08 4.57
C ASP A 258 -5.77 0.81 5.17
N ILE A 259 -6.02 0.71 6.48
CA ILE A 259 -6.98 1.58 7.16
C ILE A 259 -6.30 2.84 7.72
N PHE A 260 -5.24 2.68 8.53
CA PHE A 260 -4.67 3.82 9.28
C PHE A 260 -3.78 4.71 8.43
N ASN A 261 -3.00 4.17 7.50
CA ASN A 261 -2.06 4.96 6.72
C ASN A 261 -2.75 5.99 5.80
N PRO A 262 -3.77 5.64 5.00
CA PRO A 262 -4.50 6.63 4.20
C PRO A 262 -5.14 7.73 5.05
N ILE A 263 -5.78 7.35 6.15
CA ILE A 263 -6.41 8.28 7.09
C ILE A 263 -5.37 9.24 7.67
N PHE A 264 -4.25 8.70 8.15
CA PHE A 264 -3.17 9.50 8.71
C PHE A 264 -2.58 10.48 7.69
N CYS A 265 -2.27 10.00 6.48
CA CYS A 265 -1.72 10.83 5.39
C CYS A 265 -2.69 11.96 4.97
N SER A 266 -3.99 11.72 5.06
CA SER A 266 -5.00 12.72 4.74
C SER A 266 -5.16 13.76 5.84
N ILE A 267 -5.26 13.33 7.09
CA ILE A 267 -5.48 14.24 8.23
C ILE A 267 -4.28 15.16 8.47
N ILE A 268 -3.05 14.65 8.25
CA ILE A 268 -1.84 15.44 8.53
C ILE A 268 -1.52 16.46 7.45
N ALA A 269 -2.17 16.41 6.28
CA ALA A 269 -1.83 17.26 5.15
C ALA A 269 -2.02 18.75 5.44
N GLU A 270 -3.18 19.18 5.90
CA GLU A 270 -3.48 20.57 6.21
C GLU A 270 -2.68 21.11 7.42
N PRO A 271 -2.63 20.42 8.60
CA PRO A 271 -1.83 20.88 9.71
C PRO A 271 -0.36 21.06 9.36
N LEU A 272 0.17 20.20 8.48
CA LEU A 272 1.55 20.33 8.04
C LEU A 272 1.75 21.57 7.18
N CYS A 273 0.85 21.86 6.24
CA CYS A 273 0.90 23.08 5.43
C CYS A 273 0.80 24.32 6.29
N SER A 274 -0.11 24.34 7.26
CA SER A 274 -0.26 25.47 8.20
C SER A 274 0.99 25.70 9.04
N TRP A 275 1.65 24.63 9.52
CA TRP A 275 2.89 24.73 10.28
C TRP A 275 4.03 25.34 9.48
N PHE A 276 4.10 25.05 8.19
CA PHE A 276 5.11 25.66 7.30
C PHE A 276 4.68 27.00 6.71
N GLY A 277 3.49 27.53 7.05
CA GLY A 277 2.99 28.82 6.58
C GLY A 277 2.67 28.82 5.08
N LEU A 278 2.19 27.72 4.56
CA LEU A 278 1.85 27.50 3.15
C LEU A 278 0.35 27.59 2.85
N LEU A 279 -0.49 27.75 3.88
CA LEU A 279 -1.93 28.02 3.83
C LEU A 279 -2.22 29.44 4.27
#